data_f24008588a1fdebb2a2dc0377a08450e
#
_entry.id   f24008588a1fdebb2a2dc0377a08450e
#
_cell.length_a   1.000
_cell.length_b   1.000
_cell.length_c   1.000
_cell.angle_alpha   90.00
_cell.angle_beta   90.00
_cell.angle_gamma   90.00
#
_symmetry.space_group_name_H-M   'P 1'
#
loop_
_entity.id
_entity.type
_entity.pdbx_description
1 polymer ?
#
loop_
_entity_poly.entity_id
_entity_poly.type
_entity_poly.pdbx_seq_one_letter_code
_entity_poly.pdbx_strand_id
1 'polypeptide(L)'
;SINASTRPLDVVDGVTYDGDISSIDPGDIASTTILKDATATSLYGSRGANGVIVITTKKGNSGNDDGKIEVDIKYGANMHLLPMYEVISDPREYVEMAWQSIYNSLPEKSYPDAFKRGQEANKMLYSAKGLPASYNLWMNADGTPVLGSGLIDPMTGKFWDNIVMQDSYKNMTSWEDNLFRTGQKANATVKISGGNEKVNYYTSFGYLKDEGYYIGSDYDRFTVRTNIDYKAKSWLKGNVNIAYTYSNLNNPGQGSNMNNGFAFVNGIPPIYPVHLYNQDGTIATDPKTGNYAYDYGMNEGYGRGFASGINPAGALLYDKQNQKMHHVTAVGSLEFKLYKDLKLEVTVGAQYAGVNASELTNKFYGDAAGIGRIYKAQQNFFLLESKQLLKYNKILGDHTIDLLAGHETILSTSSVMAGQMNRISDPNGLEWGNAVQMGYMTSYTSEQALDSYLAQASYWYDDRYGITANYRADASSNFAEGHRWGHFGSVGLAWKFTNESFMEPVGSVLKDGKLRFSWGMLGNQEVGSDLYHDMYNIEYVDGKIGYIWHYKGNNDLTWERTSHYDVGVEFSIKKYLDVELDYFYKTTFDCLMPKFTPPSLG
;
A
#
# COMPACT_ATOMS: atom_id res chain seq x y z
N SER A 1 6.46 -10.48 14.18
CA SER A 1 6.40 -11.65 13.31
C SER A 1 7.37 -11.53 12.14
N ILE A 2 7.98 -12.63 11.69
CA ILE A 2 8.91 -12.66 10.54
C ILE A 2 8.13 -12.96 9.24
N ASN A 3 7.10 -13.78 9.30
CA ASN A 3 6.34 -14.26 8.13
C ASN A 3 4.83 -13.98 8.20
N ALA A 4 4.29 -13.68 9.38
CA ALA A 4 2.90 -13.27 9.52
C ALA A 4 2.74 -11.77 9.27
N SER A 5 1.50 -11.32 9.03
CA SER A 5 1.17 -9.91 8.81
C SER A 5 1.71 -9.02 9.93
N THR A 6 2.26 -7.87 9.55
CA THR A 6 2.67 -6.80 10.46
C THR A 6 1.70 -5.62 10.44
N ARG A 7 0.63 -5.71 9.64
CA ARG A 7 -0.39 -4.68 9.50
C ARG A 7 -1.22 -4.56 10.78
N PRO A 8 -1.52 -3.36 11.30
CA PRO A 8 -2.48 -3.18 12.38
C PRO A 8 -3.88 -3.59 11.93
N LEU A 9 -4.73 -3.94 12.89
CA LEU A 9 -6.14 -4.20 12.64
C LEU A 9 -6.89 -2.87 12.49
N ASP A 10 -7.60 -2.70 11.40
CA ASP A 10 -8.52 -1.59 11.22
C ASP A 10 -9.93 -1.98 11.70
N VAL A 11 -10.55 -1.11 12.51
CA VAL A 11 -11.92 -1.27 13.02
C VAL A 11 -12.71 -0.03 12.66
N VAL A 12 -13.82 -0.18 11.95
CA VAL A 12 -14.69 0.93 11.54
C VAL A 12 -16.07 0.74 12.12
N ASP A 13 -16.53 1.72 12.89
CA ASP A 13 -17.85 1.70 13.56
C ASP A 13 -18.11 0.41 14.36
N GLY A 14 -17.05 -0.13 15.00
CA GLY A 14 -17.13 -1.26 15.92
C GLY A 14 -16.99 -2.65 15.29
N VAL A 15 -16.81 -2.75 13.98
CA VAL A 15 -16.56 -4.02 13.27
C VAL A 15 -15.20 -3.98 12.56
N THR A 16 -14.62 -5.15 12.39
CA THR A 16 -13.38 -5.33 11.62
C THR A 16 -13.51 -4.79 10.20
N TYR A 17 -12.46 -4.12 9.72
CA TYR A 17 -12.40 -3.57 8.38
C TYR A 17 -11.17 -4.09 7.64
N ASP A 18 -11.39 -4.94 6.64
CA ASP A 18 -10.34 -5.53 5.80
C ASP A 18 -10.14 -4.79 4.45
N GLY A 19 -10.85 -3.68 4.26
CA GLY A 19 -10.69 -2.81 3.09
C GLY A 19 -9.46 -1.91 3.19
N ASP A 20 -9.15 -1.21 2.10
CA ASP A 20 -8.18 -0.13 2.13
C ASP A 20 -8.83 1.12 2.77
N ILE A 21 -8.18 1.71 3.78
CA ILE A 21 -8.64 2.93 4.46
C ILE A 21 -8.85 4.08 3.46
N SER A 22 -8.10 4.11 2.35
CA SER A 22 -8.28 5.10 1.29
C SER A 22 -9.68 5.06 0.63
N SER A 23 -10.43 3.98 0.81
CA SER A 23 -11.82 3.86 0.37
C SER A 23 -12.81 4.67 1.22
N ILE A 24 -12.39 5.11 2.43
CA ILE A 24 -13.20 5.96 3.32
C ILE A 24 -12.90 7.43 3.00
N ASP A 25 -13.95 8.24 2.83
CA ASP A 25 -13.74 9.69 2.72
C ASP A 25 -13.26 10.26 4.07
N PRO A 26 -12.09 10.92 4.15
CA PRO A 26 -11.63 11.54 5.39
C PRO A 26 -12.64 12.54 5.99
N GLY A 27 -13.48 13.14 5.14
CA GLY A 27 -14.57 14.03 5.54
C GLY A 27 -15.67 13.35 6.36
N ASP A 28 -15.79 12.01 6.27
CA ASP A 28 -16.76 11.21 7.01
C ASP A 28 -16.24 10.73 8.38
N ILE A 29 -14.95 10.89 8.64
CA ILE A 29 -14.33 10.46 9.90
C ILE A 29 -14.63 11.47 11.00
N ALA A 30 -15.14 11.00 12.13
CA ALA A 30 -15.35 11.79 13.35
C ALA A 30 -14.13 11.72 14.26
N SER A 31 -13.55 10.51 14.44
CA SER A 31 -12.36 10.30 15.24
C SER A 31 -11.58 9.08 14.79
N THR A 32 -10.26 9.13 15.01
CA THR A 32 -9.36 7.98 14.85
C THR A 32 -8.59 7.79 16.16
N THR A 33 -8.64 6.58 16.71
CA THR A 33 -7.93 6.20 17.93
C THR A 33 -6.98 5.06 17.61
N ILE A 34 -5.72 5.17 18.03
CA ILE A 34 -4.71 4.12 17.84
C ILE A 34 -4.48 3.44 19.19
N LEU A 35 -4.81 2.15 19.27
CA LEU A 35 -4.60 1.33 20.46
C LEU A 35 -3.24 0.63 20.32
N LYS A 36 -2.33 0.92 21.25
CA LYS A 36 -0.95 0.42 21.21
C LYS A 36 -0.63 -0.52 22.37
N ASP A 37 -1.25 -0.31 23.54
CA ASP A 37 -0.99 -1.10 24.73
C ASP A 37 -1.70 -2.46 24.73
N ALA A 38 -1.15 -3.41 25.49
CA ALA A 38 -1.63 -4.78 25.53
C ALA A 38 -3.07 -4.89 26.05
N THR A 39 -3.49 -4.04 26.99
CA THR A 39 -4.82 -4.10 27.58
C THR A 39 -5.89 -3.62 26.61
N ALA A 40 -5.62 -2.52 25.89
CA ALA A 40 -6.55 -2.00 24.89
C ALA A 40 -6.68 -2.90 23.67
N THR A 41 -5.58 -3.51 23.20
CA THR A 41 -5.57 -4.38 22.01
C THR A 41 -6.11 -5.78 22.27
N SER A 42 -6.04 -6.29 23.51
CA SER A 42 -6.45 -7.66 23.85
C SER A 42 -7.94 -7.94 23.61
N LEU A 43 -8.81 -6.93 23.64
CA LEU A 43 -10.23 -7.09 23.29
C LEU A 43 -10.44 -7.46 21.82
N TYR A 44 -9.50 -7.10 20.96
CA TYR A 44 -9.52 -7.42 19.53
C TYR A 44 -8.80 -8.75 19.21
N GLY A 45 -8.31 -9.42 20.25
CA GLY A 45 -7.77 -10.78 20.20
C GLY A 45 -6.53 -10.93 19.34
N SER A 46 -6.46 -12.07 18.68
CA SER A 46 -5.36 -12.45 17.79
C SER A 46 -5.07 -11.47 16.67
N ARG A 47 -6.03 -10.68 16.26
CA ARG A 47 -5.88 -9.66 15.21
C ARG A 47 -5.30 -8.34 15.72
N GLY A 48 -5.32 -8.12 17.05
CA GLY A 48 -4.80 -6.90 17.70
C GLY A 48 -3.30 -6.91 18.02
N ALA A 49 -2.56 -7.97 17.70
CA ALA A 49 -1.14 -8.14 18.07
C ALA A 49 -0.21 -7.04 17.51
N ASN A 50 -0.55 -6.45 16.38
CA ASN A 50 0.21 -5.37 15.73
C ASN A 50 -0.34 -3.96 16.04
N GLY A 51 -1.30 -3.85 16.97
CA GLY A 51 -2.04 -2.62 17.27
C GLY A 51 -3.40 -2.58 16.56
N VAL A 52 -4.24 -1.66 16.98
CA VAL A 52 -5.59 -1.50 16.42
C VAL A 52 -5.83 -0.02 16.11
N ILE A 53 -6.32 0.26 14.91
CA ILE A 53 -6.77 1.59 14.48
C ILE A 53 -8.29 1.59 14.50
N VAL A 54 -8.88 2.32 15.44
CA VAL A 54 -10.33 2.45 15.58
C VAL A 54 -10.79 3.74 14.91
N ILE A 55 -11.59 3.62 13.89
CA ILE A 55 -12.19 4.72 13.14
C ILE A 55 -13.67 4.78 13.49
N THR A 56 -14.11 5.94 13.95
CA THR A 56 -15.53 6.23 14.16
C THR A 56 -15.99 7.23 13.11
N THR A 57 -17.08 6.92 12.43
CA THR A 57 -17.63 7.80 11.40
C THR A 57 -18.63 8.79 11.98
N LYS A 58 -18.88 9.89 11.25
CA LYS A 58 -19.79 10.95 11.66
C LYS A 58 -21.23 10.45 11.77
N LYS A 59 -21.92 10.99 12.76
CA LYS A 59 -23.33 10.70 13.06
C LYS A 59 -24.16 11.99 13.02
N GLY A 60 -25.48 11.85 12.95
CA GLY A 60 -26.39 12.97 13.12
C GLY A 60 -26.41 13.51 14.55
N ASN A 61 -26.86 14.74 14.72
CA ASN A 61 -26.99 15.40 16.02
C ASN A 61 -28.46 15.62 16.37
N SER A 62 -28.87 15.15 17.55
CA SER A 62 -30.25 15.21 18.06
C SER A 62 -30.78 16.62 18.39
N GLY A 63 -29.98 17.66 18.26
CA GLY A 63 -30.39 19.06 18.52
C GLY A 63 -30.70 19.88 17.26
N ASN A 64 -30.79 19.24 16.07
CA ASN A 64 -30.90 19.94 14.81
C ASN A 64 -32.08 19.38 13.96
N ASP A 65 -33.31 19.69 14.37
CA ASP A 65 -34.52 19.23 13.68
C ASP A 65 -34.62 19.77 12.25
N ASP A 66 -34.10 20.98 11.97
CA ASP A 66 -34.09 21.60 10.64
C ASP A 66 -33.07 20.96 9.68
N GLY A 67 -32.16 20.13 10.21
CA GLY A 67 -31.07 19.53 9.44
C GLY A 67 -29.96 20.53 9.10
N LYS A 68 -28.79 19.98 8.71
CA LYS A 68 -27.62 20.74 8.26
C LYS A 68 -27.16 20.17 6.93
N ILE A 69 -26.95 21.03 5.94
CA ILE A 69 -26.27 20.70 4.69
C ILE A 69 -24.88 21.37 4.74
N GLU A 70 -23.84 20.60 4.49
CA GLU A 70 -22.46 21.06 4.43
C GLU A 70 -21.87 20.63 3.09
N VAL A 71 -21.23 21.56 2.39
CA VAL A 71 -20.54 21.32 1.12
C VAL A 71 -19.06 21.65 1.29
N ASP A 72 -18.22 20.66 1.11
CA ASP A 72 -16.76 20.81 1.10
C ASP A 72 -16.24 20.65 -0.31
N ILE A 73 -15.51 21.65 -0.81
CA ILE A 73 -14.83 21.60 -2.09
C ILE A 73 -13.34 21.91 -1.84
N LYS A 74 -12.47 21.02 -2.27
CA LYS A 74 -11.02 21.18 -2.16
C LYS A 74 -10.40 21.01 -3.54
N TYR A 75 -9.52 21.93 -3.90
CA TYR A 75 -8.72 21.85 -5.12
C TYR A 75 -7.25 22.00 -4.77
N GLY A 76 -6.39 21.23 -5.42
CA GLY A 76 -4.95 21.24 -5.18
C GLY A 76 -4.17 20.74 -6.40
N ALA A 77 -2.86 20.75 -6.27
CA ALA A 77 -1.94 20.24 -7.26
C ALA A 77 -0.96 19.24 -6.62
N ASN A 78 -0.66 18.18 -7.35
CA ASN A 78 0.36 17.20 -7.00
C ASN A 78 1.65 17.52 -7.77
N MET A 79 2.70 17.86 -7.05
CA MET A 79 4.00 18.20 -7.62
C MET A 79 5.10 17.38 -6.97
N HIS A 80 6.15 17.13 -7.71
CA HIS A 80 7.37 16.58 -7.16
C HIS A 80 8.12 17.69 -6.41
N LEU A 81 8.02 17.73 -5.07
CA LEU A 81 8.65 18.77 -4.23
C LEU A 81 9.95 18.31 -3.58
N LEU A 82 10.18 16.99 -3.51
CA LEU A 82 11.43 16.46 -2.98
C LEU A 82 12.52 16.60 -4.05
N PRO A 83 13.72 17.07 -3.68
CA PRO A 83 14.82 17.15 -4.64
C PRO A 83 15.15 15.75 -5.17
N MET A 84 15.31 15.62 -6.47
CA MET A 84 15.88 14.42 -7.09
C MET A 84 17.37 14.32 -6.69
N TYR A 85 17.93 13.13 -6.82
CA TYR A 85 19.37 12.97 -6.69
C TYR A 85 20.08 13.85 -7.75
N GLU A 86 21.19 14.49 -7.36
CA GLU A 86 22.05 15.14 -8.33
C GLU A 86 22.61 14.10 -9.29
N VAL A 87 22.25 14.21 -10.54
CA VAL A 87 22.73 13.36 -11.63
C VAL A 87 23.40 14.23 -12.69
N ILE A 88 24.33 13.66 -13.44
CA ILE A 88 24.94 14.35 -14.58
C ILE A 88 23.84 14.52 -15.65
N SER A 89 23.40 15.75 -15.88
CA SER A 89 22.37 16.09 -16.86
C SER A 89 22.93 16.61 -18.17
N ASP A 90 24.19 17.08 -18.16
CA ASP A 90 24.88 17.56 -19.38
C ASP A 90 25.50 16.40 -20.15
N PRO A 91 25.07 16.11 -21.39
CA PRO A 91 25.66 15.09 -22.23
C PRO A 91 27.17 15.27 -22.47
N ARG A 92 27.67 16.53 -22.54
CA ARG A 92 29.08 16.83 -22.71
C ARG A 92 29.89 16.37 -21.48
N GLU A 93 29.46 16.78 -20.30
CA GLU A 93 30.09 16.38 -19.05
C GLU A 93 30.10 14.85 -18.89
N TYR A 94 28.99 14.18 -19.24
CA TYR A 94 28.91 12.72 -19.18
C TYR A 94 29.95 12.04 -20.08
N VAL A 95 30.13 12.55 -21.32
CA VAL A 95 31.12 11.99 -22.28
C VAL A 95 32.54 12.24 -21.78
N GLU A 96 32.83 13.41 -21.21
CA GLU A 96 34.14 13.73 -20.63
C GLU A 96 34.47 12.79 -19.44
N MET A 97 33.48 12.53 -18.58
CA MET A 97 33.63 11.58 -17.46
C MET A 97 33.81 10.13 -17.92
N ALA A 98 33.08 9.73 -18.96
CA ALA A 98 33.25 8.41 -19.57
C ALA A 98 34.68 8.26 -20.14
N TRP A 99 35.18 9.30 -20.82
CA TRP A 99 36.57 9.33 -21.29
C TRP A 99 37.56 9.23 -20.11
N GLN A 100 37.35 10.01 -19.06
CA GLN A 100 38.23 10.00 -17.88
C GLN A 100 38.28 8.62 -17.22
N SER A 101 37.13 7.93 -17.16
CA SER A 101 37.04 6.56 -16.65
C SER A 101 37.88 5.59 -17.51
N ILE A 102 37.75 5.70 -18.84
CA ILE A 102 38.58 4.90 -19.77
C ILE A 102 40.06 5.22 -19.59
N TYR A 103 40.43 6.50 -19.57
CA TYR A 103 41.81 6.94 -19.39
C TYR A 103 42.41 6.37 -18.09
N ASN A 104 41.68 6.41 -16.98
CA ASN A 104 42.13 5.89 -15.69
C ASN A 104 42.21 4.36 -15.67
N SER A 105 41.45 3.66 -16.51
CA SER A 105 41.51 2.21 -16.64
C SER A 105 42.73 1.69 -17.40
N LEU A 106 43.38 2.55 -18.19
CA LEU A 106 44.56 2.20 -18.97
C LEU A 106 45.83 2.13 -18.06
N PRO A 107 46.56 1.00 -18.00
CA PRO A 107 47.70 0.86 -17.13
C PRO A 107 48.84 1.82 -17.50
N GLU A 108 49.29 2.62 -16.55
CA GLU A 108 50.39 3.58 -16.74
C GLU A 108 51.68 2.91 -17.20
N LYS A 109 51.94 1.68 -16.74
CA LYS A 109 53.08 0.86 -17.17
C LYS A 109 53.05 0.58 -18.67
N SER A 110 51.87 0.41 -19.28
CA SER A 110 51.67 0.16 -20.72
C SER A 110 51.62 1.46 -21.54
N TYR A 111 51.20 2.54 -20.90
CA TYR A 111 51.03 3.87 -21.51
C TYR A 111 51.68 4.93 -20.62
N PRO A 112 53.01 4.98 -20.57
CA PRO A 112 53.76 5.93 -19.72
C PRO A 112 53.67 7.39 -20.20
N ASP A 113 53.36 7.59 -21.48
CA ASP A 113 53.17 8.92 -22.11
C ASP A 113 51.69 9.29 -21.98
N ALA A 114 51.40 10.41 -21.28
CA ALA A 114 50.05 10.87 -21.02
C ALA A 114 49.29 11.19 -22.33
N PHE A 115 49.94 11.76 -23.33
CA PHE A 115 49.31 12.07 -24.62
C PHE A 115 48.92 10.78 -25.37
N LYS A 116 49.80 9.80 -25.43
CA LYS A 116 49.48 8.50 -26.06
C LYS A 116 48.41 7.75 -25.32
N ARG A 117 48.42 7.82 -23.99
CA ARG A 117 47.35 7.26 -23.14
C ARG A 117 46.01 7.90 -23.43
N GLY A 118 45.97 9.24 -23.57
CA GLY A 118 44.78 9.98 -23.97
C GLY A 118 44.29 9.68 -25.40
N GLN A 119 45.22 9.49 -26.34
CA GLN A 119 44.89 9.05 -27.70
C GLN A 119 44.24 7.66 -27.71
N GLU A 120 44.72 6.75 -26.85
CA GLU A 120 44.12 5.42 -26.72
C GLU A 120 42.72 5.51 -26.09
N ALA A 121 42.54 6.34 -25.06
CA ALA A 121 41.24 6.59 -24.48
C ALA A 121 40.24 7.15 -25.51
N ASN A 122 40.68 8.07 -26.38
CA ASN A 122 39.88 8.60 -27.49
C ASN A 122 39.42 7.52 -28.47
N LYS A 123 40.27 6.57 -28.81
CA LYS A 123 39.88 5.44 -29.69
C LYS A 123 38.86 4.52 -29.05
N MET A 124 38.94 4.37 -27.71
CA MET A 124 38.06 3.46 -26.96
C MET A 124 36.71 4.13 -26.64
N LEU A 125 36.61 5.48 -26.66
CA LEU A 125 35.44 6.23 -26.17
C LEU A 125 34.14 5.80 -26.85
N TYR A 126 34.09 5.74 -28.18
CA TYR A 126 32.96 5.23 -28.95
C TYR A 126 33.33 3.90 -29.61
N SER A 127 33.41 2.87 -28.78
CA SER A 127 33.75 1.50 -29.19
C SER A 127 32.97 0.49 -28.32
N ALA A 128 33.15 -0.78 -28.56
CA ALA A 128 32.60 -1.85 -27.74
C ALA A 128 33.03 -1.81 -26.25
N LYS A 129 34.03 -1.03 -25.90
CA LYS A 129 34.56 -0.85 -24.53
C LYS A 129 34.15 0.49 -23.88
N GLY A 130 33.47 1.33 -24.61
CA GLY A 130 33.06 2.68 -24.19
C GLY A 130 31.58 2.93 -24.45
N LEU A 131 31.28 4.10 -25.05
CA LEU A 131 29.93 4.51 -25.39
C LEU A 131 29.48 3.89 -26.74
N PRO A 132 28.20 3.60 -26.95
CA PRO A 132 27.70 3.11 -28.22
C PRO A 132 27.84 4.17 -29.32
N ALA A 133 28.41 3.81 -30.46
CA ALA A 133 28.66 4.73 -31.57
C ALA A 133 27.38 5.31 -32.18
N SER A 134 26.26 4.59 -32.11
CA SER A 134 24.93 5.04 -32.55
C SER A 134 24.38 6.23 -31.76
N TYR A 135 24.95 6.52 -30.58
CA TYR A 135 24.59 7.64 -29.72
C TYR A 135 25.68 8.76 -29.72
N ASN A 136 26.42 8.88 -30.80
CA ASN A 136 27.29 10.02 -30.99
C ASN A 136 26.46 11.27 -31.33
N LEU A 137 26.30 12.16 -30.37
CA LEU A 137 25.49 13.39 -30.50
C LEU A 137 26.27 14.55 -31.14
N TRP A 138 27.52 14.37 -31.56
CA TRP A 138 28.48 15.45 -31.82
C TRP A 138 28.90 15.54 -33.28
N MET A 139 29.21 16.80 -33.71
CA MET A 139 29.79 17.12 -35.01
C MET A 139 30.76 18.30 -34.87
N ASN A 140 31.58 18.53 -35.90
CA ASN A 140 32.34 19.76 -35.98
C ASN A 140 31.44 20.98 -36.26
N ALA A 141 31.84 22.16 -35.82
CA ALA A 141 31.09 23.40 -36.04
C ALA A 141 30.91 23.77 -37.53
N ASP A 142 31.71 23.21 -38.44
CA ASP A 142 31.55 23.33 -39.87
C ASP A 142 30.54 22.37 -40.50
N GLY A 143 29.87 21.54 -39.64
CA GLY A 143 28.88 20.57 -40.07
C GLY A 143 29.45 19.21 -40.50
N THR A 144 30.75 19.02 -40.43
CA THR A 144 31.37 17.74 -40.79
C THR A 144 31.22 16.73 -39.63
N PRO A 145 30.97 15.43 -39.93
CA PRO A 145 30.95 14.40 -38.92
C PRO A 145 32.26 14.29 -38.17
N VAL A 146 32.18 14.08 -36.85
CA VAL A 146 33.36 13.79 -36.03
C VAL A 146 33.27 12.36 -35.47
N LEU A 147 34.38 11.62 -35.60
CA LEU A 147 34.53 10.30 -34.94
C LEU A 147 34.92 10.49 -33.48
N GLY A 148 34.61 9.46 -32.64
CA GLY A 148 34.89 9.51 -31.21
C GLY A 148 36.33 9.90 -30.87
N SER A 149 37.32 9.49 -31.70
CA SER A 149 38.73 9.84 -31.53
C SER A 149 39.05 11.32 -31.76
N GLY A 150 38.17 12.09 -32.37
CA GLY A 150 38.33 13.52 -32.63
C GLY A 150 37.57 14.46 -31.69
N LEU A 151 36.81 13.92 -30.72
CA LEU A 151 35.97 14.71 -29.82
C LEU A 151 36.72 15.38 -28.67
N ILE A 152 37.65 14.67 -28.05
CA ILE A 152 38.28 15.02 -26.78
C ILE A 152 39.77 15.32 -27.01
N ASP A 153 40.26 16.40 -26.43
CA ASP A 153 41.68 16.67 -26.33
C ASP A 153 42.39 15.62 -25.46
N PRO A 154 43.30 14.82 -25.99
CA PRO A 154 43.93 13.74 -25.27
C PRO A 154 44.83 14.19 -24.11
N MET A 155 45.14 15.46 -23.99
CA MET A 155 45.92 16.01 -22.87
C MET A 155 45.05 16.49 -21.73
N THR A 156 43.90 17.08 -22.03
CA THR A 156 43.04 17.73 -21.01
C THR A 156 41.81 16.92 -20.66
N GLY A 157 41.39 15.96 -21.50
CA GLY A 157 40.16 15.21 -21.32
C GLY A 157 38.90 16.02 -21.54
N LYS A 158 39.03 17.20 -22.19
CA LYS A 158 37.91 18.10 -22.48
C LYS A 158 37.59 18.08 -23.98
N PHE A 159 36.33 18.40 -24.32
CA PHE A 159 35.95 18.58 -25.71
C PHE A 159 36.77 19.67 -26.37
N TRP A 160 37.10 19.48 -27.65
CA TRP A 160 37.62 20.56 -28.46
C TRP A 160 36.57 21.67 -28.64
N ASP A 161 36.98 22.94 -28.71
CA ASP A 161 36.09 24.11 -28.80
C ASP A 161 35.21 24.12 -30.05
N ASN A 162 35.67 23.48 -31.12
CA ASN A 162 34.97 23.38 -32.41
C ASN A 162 33.94 22.24 -32.45
N ILE A 163 33.73 21.52 -31.38
CA ILE A 163 32.76 20.45 -31.34
C ILE A 163 31.41 20.97 -30.83
N VAL A 164 30.37 20.72 -31.58
CA VAL A 164 28.98 21.12 -31.28
C VAL A 164 28.03 19.92 -31.33
N MET A 165 26.85 20.09 -30.75
CA MET A 165 25.80 19.08 -30.86
C MET A 165 25.21 19.07 -32.28
N GLN A 166 24.93 17.88 -32.80
CA GLN A 166 24.24 17.69 -34.08
C GLN A 166 22.85 18.33 -34.06
N ASP A 167 22.43 18.90 -35.21
CA ASP A 167 21.11 19.55 -35.34
C ASP A 167 19.95 18.60 -34.99
N SER A 168 20.09 17.33 -35.31
CA SER A 168 19.12 16.27 -34.95
C SER A 168 18.84 16.16 -33.46
N TYR A 169 19.77 16.54 -32.59
CA TYR A 169 19.63 16.43 -31.14
C TYR A 169 19.45 17.76 -30.40
N LYS A 170 19.42 18.88 -31.10
CA LYS A 170 19.28 20.22 -30.48
C LYS A 170 17.98 20.40 -29.70
N ASN A 171 16.93 19.67 -30.08
CA ASN A 171 15.60 19.71 -29.46
C ASN A 171 15.34 18.50 -28.57
N MET A 172 16.38 17.79 -28.12
CA MET A 172 16.25 16.63 -27.24
C MET A 172 15.58 17.05 -25.93
N THR A 173 14.47 16.40 -25.59
CA THR A 173 13.73 16.61 -24.34
C THR A 173 14.29 15.76 -23.22
N SER A 174 14.16 16.22 -21.98
CA SER A 174 14.57 15.45 -20.81
C SER A 174 13.63 14.26 -20.57
N TRP A 175 14.15 13.21 -19.95
CA TRP A 175 13.34 12.08 -19.50
C TRP A 175 12.34 12.49 -18.42
N GLU A 176 12.72 13.44 -17.57
CA GLU A 176 11.87 13.96 -16.50
C GLU A 176 10.62 14.64 -17.07
N ASP A 177 10.76 15.52 -18.07
CA ASP A 177 9.63 16.22 -18.72
C ASP A 177 8.66 15.27 -19.43
N ASN A 178 9.12 14.08 -19.82
CA ASN A 178 8.30 13.08 -20.50
C ASN A 178 7.63 12.07 -19.55
N LEU A 179 8.02 12.05 -18.28
CA LEU A 179 7.50 11.09 -17.30
C LEU A 179 6.73 11.75 -16.16
N PHE A 180 6.99 13.03 -15.89
CA PHE A 180 6.37 13.74 -14.77
C PHE A 180 5.57 14.96 -15.25
N ARG A 181 4.58 15.31 -14.47
CA ARG A 181 3.70 16.46 -14.68
C ARG A 181 3.28 17.09 -13.36
N THR A 182 2.70 18.27 -13.40
CA THR A 182 1.87 18.76 -12.30
C THR A 182 0.49 18.16 -12.44
N GLY A 183 0.13 17.24 -11.54
CA GLY A 183 -1.21 16.63 -11.49
C GLY A 183 -2.21 17.54 -10.77
N GLN A 184 -3.49 17.34 -11.04
CA GLN A 184 -4.58 18.08 -10.41
C GLN A 184 -5.32 17.17 -9.43
N LYS A 185 -5.74 17.76 -8.29
CA LYS A 185 -6.55 17.08 -7.28
C LYS A 185 -7.80 17.88 -7.00
N ALA A 186 -8.97 17.26 -7.16
CA ALA A 186 -10.25 17.86 -6.84
C ALA A 186 -11.05 16.91 -5.95
N ASN A 187 -11.55 17.42 -4.83
CA ASN A 187 -12.44 16.67 -3.93
C ASN A 187 -13.69 17.52 -3.64
N ALA A 188 -14.85 16.93 -3.82
CA ALA A 188 -16.14 17.56 -3.50
C ALA A 188 -16.97 16.59 -2.65
N THR A 189 -17.43 17.04 -1.48
CA THR A 189 -18.27 16.23 -0.58
C THR A 189 -19.47 17.04 -0.15
N VAL A 190 -20.66 16.45 -0.28
CA VAL A 190 -21.92 16.98 0.25
C VAL A 190 -22.34 16.13 1.43
N LYS A 191 -22.60 16.74 2.59
CA LYS A 191 -23.01 16.08 3.82
C LYS A 191 -24.35 16.63 4.29
N ILE A 192 -25.25 15.74 4.65
CA ILE A 192 -26.58 16.05 5.15
C ILE A 192 -26.71 15.38 6.51
N SER A 193 -26.96 16.13 7.56
CA SER A 193 -27.09 15.59 8.91
C SER A 193 -28.18 16.31 9.68
N GLY A 194 -28.86 15.59 10.57
CA GLY A 194 -29.88 16.14 11.42
C GLY A 194 -30.40 15.09 12.38
N GLY A 195 -31.43 15.44 13.12
CA GLY A 195 -32.11 14.49 13.97
C GLY A 195 -32.83 15.12 15.15
N ASN A 196 -33.61 14.28 15.80
CA ASN A 196 -34.39 14.58 16.98
C ASN A 196 -34.12 13.53 18.08
N GLU A 197 -34.89 13.56 19.16
CA GLU A 197 -34.75 12.63 20.30
C GLU A 197 -34.89 11.14 19.92
N LYS A 198 -35.50 10.82 18.78
CA LYS A 198 -35.75 9.44 18.33
C LYS A 198 -34.86 8.98 17.21
N VAL A 199 -34.55 9.87 16.25
CA VAL A 199 -33.79 9.52 15.04
C VAL A 199 -32.72 10.55 14.80
N ASN A 200 -31.49 10.09 14.62
CA ASN A 200 -30.39 10.90 14.12
C ASN A 200 -29.88 10.29 12.80
N TYR A 201 -29.58 11.12 11.83
CA TYR A 201 -29.11 10.68 10.53
C TYR A 201 -27.93 11.51 10.04
N TYR A 202 -27.02 10.86 9.34
CA TYR A 202 -25.93 11.46 8.60
C TYR A 202 -25.85 10.77 7.23
N THR A 203 -25.80 11.55 6.16
CA THR A 203 -25.58 11.02 4.81
C THR A 203 -24.56 11.89 4.10
N SER A 204 -23.60 11.27 3.41
CA SER A 204 -22.60 11.97 2.60
C SER A 204 -22.51 11.41 1.20
N PHE A 205 -22.15 12.28 0.26
CA PHE A 205 -21.81 11.97 -1.13
C PHE A 205 -20.50 12.63 -1.44
N GLY A 206 -19.48 11.84 -1.80
CA GLY A 206 -18.13 12.31 -2.08
C GLY A 206 -17.67 11.93 -3.48
N TYR A 207 -16.96 12.83 -4.14
CA TYR A 207 -16.23 12.57 -5.37
C TYR A 207 -14.81 13.11 -5.24
N LEU A 208 -13.83 12.26 -5.53
CA LEU A 208 -12.41 12.60 -5.59
C LEU A 208 -11.87 12.28 -6.98
N LYS A 209 -11.21 13.24 -7.60
CA LYS A 209 -10.30 13.04 -8.73
C LYS A 209 -8.90 13.42 -8.29
N ASP A 210 -7.95 12.52 -8.47
CA ASP A 210 -6.55 12.70 -8.04
C ASP A 210 -5.61 12.26 -9.17
N GLU A 211 -5.03 13.22 -9.88
CA GLU A 211 -4.02 12.99 -10.90
C GLU A 211 -2.65 13.01 -10.24
N GLY A 212 -1.89 11.92 -10.36
CA GLY A 212 -0.52 11.84 -9.87
C GLY A 212 0.44 12.70 -10.68
N TYR A 213 1.56 13.06 -10.06
CA TYR A 213 2.64 13.77 -10.78
C TYR A 213 3.43 12.85 -11.74
N TYR A 214 3.32 11.53 -11.62
CA TYR A 214 3.76 10.58 -12.65
C TYR A 214 2.65 10.42 -13.69
N ILE A 215 2.98 10.62 -14.98
CA ILE A 215 2.01 10.58 -16.07
C ILE A 215 1.30 9.23 -16.12
N GLY A 216 -0.03 9.25 -16.28
CA GLY A 216 -0.85 8.03 -16.32
C GLY A 216 -1.24 7.47 -14.93
N SER A 217 -0.72 8.03 -13.84
CA SER A 217 -1.13 7.66 -12.49
C SER A 217 -2.33 8.50 -12.07
N ASP A 218 -3.54 7.93 -12.15
CA ASP A 218 -4.81 8.63 -11.93
C ASP A 218 -5.71 7.79 -11.01
N TYR A 219 -6.39 8.46 -10.10
CA TYR A 219 -7.33 7.85 -9.17
C TYR A 219 -8.64 8.64 -9.10
N ASP A 220 -9.75 7.96 -9.40
CA ASP A 220 -11.09 8.49 -9.22
C ASP A 220 -11.81 7.68 -8.14
N ARG A 221 -12.53 8.37 -7.24
CA ARG A 221 -13.32 7.73 -6.20
C ARG A 221 -14.68 8.42 -6.03
N PHE A 222 -15.72 7.62 -5.99
CA PHE A 222 -17.06 8.03 -5.61
C PHE A 222 -17.47 7.31 -4.32
N THR A 223 -18.00 8.04 -3.33
CA THR A 223 -18.42 7.50 -2.04
C THR A 223 -19.84 7.93 -1.69
N VAL A 224 -20.59 7.01 -1.10
CA VAL A 224 -21.87 7.29 -0.45
C VAL A 224 -21.84 6.63 0.93
N ARG A 225 -22.23 7.37 1.96
CA ARG A 225 -22.38 6.85 3.32
C ARG A 225 -23.70 7.31 3.92
N THR A 226 -24.33 6.42 4.68
CA THR A 226 -25.53 6.75 5.47
C THR A 226 -25.41 6.08 6.84
N ASN A 227 -25.53 6.89 7.90
CA ASN A 227 -25.55 6.44 9.30
C ASN A 227 -26.86 6.90 9.92
N ILE A 228 -27.58 5.96 10.52
CA ILE A 228 -28.88 6.22 11.18
C ILE A 228 -28.84 5.61 12.58
N ASP A 229 -29.06 6.44 13.59
CA ASP A 229 -29.29 5.98 14.96
C ASP A 229 -30.78 6.14 15.26
N TYR A 230 -31.42 5.08 15.80
CA TYR A 230 -32.86 5.07 16.11
C TYR A 230 -33.12 4.58 17.54
N LYS A 231 -33.77 5.42 18.34
CA LYS A 231 -34.25 5.10 19.68
C LYS A 231 -35.70 4.61 19.62
N ALA A 232 -35.88 3.32 19.35
CA ALA A 232 -37.22 2.73 19.17
C ALA A 232 -38.03 2.75 20.46
N LYS A 233 -37.41 2.47 21.59
CA LYS A 233 -37.99 2.46 22.95
C LYS A 233 -36.93 2.93 23.96
N SER A 234 -37.36 3.18 25.20
CA SER A 234 -36.40 3.50 26.28
C SER A 234 -35.41 2.38 26.58
N TRP A 235 -35.74 1.15 26.22
CA TRP A 235 -34.94 -0.06 26.41
C TRP A 235 -34.34 -0.62 25.10
N LEU A 236 -34.68 -0.04 23.93
CA LEU A 236 -34.21 -0.51 22.62
C LEU A 236 -33.70 0.65 21.78
N LYS A 237 -32.42 0.57 21.40
CA LYS A 237 -31.80 1.43 20.39
C LYS A 237 -31.28 0.60 19.24
N GLY A 238 -31.33 1.14 18.05
CA GLY A 238 -30.75 0.55 16.84
C GLY A 238 -29.83 1.53 16.14
N ASN A 239 -28.86 1.00 15.44
CA ASN A 239 -27.93 1.75 14.60
C ASN A 239 -27.75 1.00 13.28
N VAL A 240 -27.69 1.74 12.17
CA VAL A 240 -27.38 1.20 10.84
C VAL A 240 -26.39 2.14 10.15
N ASN A 241 -25.25 1.59 9.73
CA ASN A 241 -24.24 2.28 8.96
C ASN A 241 -24.04 1.54 7.63
N ILE A 242 -24.24 2.21 6.52
CA ILE A 242 -24.03 1.65 5.18
C ILE A 242 -23.11 2.59 4.41
N ALA A 243 -22.07 2.04 3.79
CA ALA A 243 -21.21 2.78 2.90
C ALA A 243 -20.94 2.01 1.61
N TYR A 244 -20.88 2.73 0.52
CA TYR A 244 -20.48 2.25 -0.80
C TYR A 244 -19.38 3.13 -1.34
N THR A 245 -18.35 2.50 -1.88
CA THR A 245 -17.25 3.16 -2.57
C THR A 245 -17.03 2.50 -3.92
N TYR A 246 -16.98 3.30 -4.97
CA TYR A 246 -16.44 2.92 -6.26
C TYR A 246 -15.13 3.65 -6.46
N SER A 247 -14.08 2.93 -6.87
CA SER A 247 -12.82 3.56 -7.28
C SER A 247 -12.32 3.01 -8.60
N ASN A 248 -11.59 3.85 -9.33
CA ASN A 248 -10.93 3.54 -10.58
C ASN A 248 -9.49 4.06 -10.50
N LEU A 249 -8.54 3.14 -10.53
CA LEU A 249 -7.11 3.42 -10.44
C LEU A 249 -6.44 3.06 -11.76
N ASN A 250 -5.81 4.04 -12.39
CA ASN A 250 -4.80 3.82 -13.42
C ASN A 250 -3.43 3.94 -12.75
N ASN A 251 -2.63 2.91 -12.84
CA ASN A 251 -1.30 2.90 -12.25
C ASN A 251 -0.32 2.28 -13.24
N PRO A 252 0.38 3.09 -14.04
CA PRO A 252 1.37 2.56 -14.97
C PRO A 252 2.45 1.85 -14.16
N GLY A 253 2.84 0.65 -14.61
CA GLY A 253 3.68 -0.29 -13.89
C GLY A 253 4.88 0.35 -13.21
N GLN A 254 4.86 0.33 -11.89
CA GLN A 254 5.91 0.86 -11.01
C GLN A 254 6.69 -0.31 -10.38
N GLY A 255 7.06 -1.29 -11.20
CA GLY A 255 7.83 -2.44 -10.76
C GLY A 255 9.16 -2.06 -10.10
N SER A 256 9.78 -3.00 -9.41
CA SER A 256 11.09 -2.83 -8.78
C SER A 256 12.28 -2.84 -9.77
N ASN A 257 12.00 -2.94 -11.06
CA ASN A 257 12.98 -3.04 -12.14
C ASN A 257 13.12 -1.72 -12.90
N MET A 258 13.89 -1.73 -13.99
CA MET A 258 14.12 -0.57 -14.87
C MET A 258 12.87 -0.05 -15.59
N ASN A 259 11.72 -0.73 -15.51
CA ASN A 259 10.43 -0.19 -15.97
C ASN A 259 9.84 0.86 -15.01
N ASN A 260 10.41 0.99 -13.81
CA ASN A 260 10.06 2.06 -12.88
C ASN A 260 10.61 3.40 -13.39
N GLY A 261 9.74 4.33 -13.73
CA GLY A 261 10.12 5.63 -14.28
C GLY A 261 11.05 6.44 -13.37
N PHE A 262 10.89 6.35 -12.04
CA PHE A 262 11.78 7.03 -11.08
C PHE A 262 13.19 6.45 -11.08
N ALA A 263 13.32 5.13 -11.06
CA ALA A 263 14.62 4.47 -11.14
C ALA A 263 15.27 4.72 -12.50
N PHE A 264 14.47 4.76 -13.55
CA PHE A 264 14.96 5.00 -14.91
C PHE A 264 15.54 6.41 -15.06
N VAL A 265 14.81 7.45 -14.65
CA VAL A 265 15.28 8.85 -14.76
C VAL A 265 16.56 9.09 -13.98
N ASN A 266 16.70 8.48 -12.80
CA ASN A 266 17.90 8.60 -11.98
C ASN A 266 19.12 7.82 -12.53
N GLY A 267 18.89 6.83 -13.40
CA GLY A 267 19.94 5.95 -13.90
C GLY A 267 20.31 6.16 -15.36
N ILE A 268 19.44 6.77 -16.16
CA ILE A 268 19.68 6.93 -17.61
C ILE A 268 20.74 7.99 -17.91
N PRO A 269 21.83 7.65 -18.63
CA PRO A 269 22.78 8.66 -19.09
C PRO A 269 22.15 9.72 -20.01
N PRO A 270 22.56 10.99 -19.90
CA PRO A 270 21.95 12.10 -20.65
C PRO A 270 22.23 12.09 -22.16
N ILE A 271 23.08 11.18 -22.62
CA ILE A 271 23.34 10.96 -24.05
C ILE A 271 22.23 10.15 -24.74
N TYR A 272 21.33 9.51 -23.99
CA TYR A 272 20.27 8.70 -24.56
C TYR A 272 18.97 9.52 -24.66
N PRO A 273 18.45 9.74 -25.86
CA PRO A 273 17.24 10.53 -26.08
C PRO A 273 15.98 9.73 -25.68
N VAL A 274 14.88 10.43 -25.39
CA VAL A 274 13.56 9.84 -25.20
C VAL A 274 12.98 9.34 -26.52
N HIS A 275 13.15 10.16 -27.56
CA HIS A 275 12.61 9.93 -28.90
C HIS A 275 13.72 9.72 -29.93
N LEU A 276 13.38 9.12 -31.05
CA LEU A 276 14.21 9.16 -32.25
C LEU A 276 13.95 10.45 -32.98
N TYR A 277 15.00 11.05 -33.56
CA TYR A 277 14.94 12.35 -34.23
C TYR A 277 15.34 12.24 -35.69
N ASN A 278 14.70 13.07 -36.52
CA ASN A 278 15.09 13.32 -37.90
C ASN A 278 16.32 14.23 -37.95
N GLN A 279 16.95 14.34 -39.12
CA GLN A 279 18.14 15.18 -39.31
C GLN A 279 17.89 16.68 -39.04
N ASP A 280 16.66 17.15 -39.21
CA ASP A 280 16.23 18.53 -38.94
C ASP A 280 15.89 18.81 -37.46
N GLY A 281 16.06 17.82 -36.58
CA GLY A 281 15.77 17.95 -35.16
C GLY A 281 14.28 17.77 -34.79
N THR A 282 13.43 17.38 -35.73
CA THR A 282 12.05 17.00 -35.43
C THR A 282 11.98 15.56 -34.93
N ILE A 283 10.99 15.25 -34.06
CA ILE A 283 10.78 13.88 -33.61
C ILE A 283 10.34 13.02 -34.79
N ALA A 284 11.00 11.88 -34.99
CA ALA A 284 10.66 10.92 -36.04
C ALA A 284 9.29 10.27 -35.79
N THR A 285 8.61 9.87 -36.87
CA THR A 285 7.39 9.08 -36.79
C THR A 285 7.72 7.60 -36.85
N ASP A 286 7.14 6.83 -35.96
CA ASP A 286 7.26 5.37 -35.95
C ASP A 286 6.37 4.75 -37.05
N PRO A 287 6.94 4.05 -38.02
CA PRO A 287 6.17 3.48 -39.12
C PRO A 287 5.20 2.36 -38.70
N LYS A 288 5.40 1.76 -37.52
CA LYS A 288 4.52 0.69 -37.00
C LYS A 288 3.26 1.24 -36.35
N THR A 289 3.35 2.41 -35.72
CA THR A 289 2.27 2.97 -34.91
C THR A 289 1.68 4.25 -35.48
N GLY A 290 2.42 4.97 -36.32
CA GLY A 290 2.07 6.30 -36.80
C GLY A 290 2.23 7.42 -35.76
N ASN A 291 2.69 7.10 -34.55
CA ASN A 291 2.96 8.04 -33.47
C ASN A 291 4.44 8.47 -33.46
N TYR A 292 4.85 9.27 -32.49
CA TYR A 292 6.25 9.58 -32.26
C TYR A 292 7.06 8.31 -32.01
N ALA A 293 8.23 8.24 -32.61
CA ALA A 293 9.15 7.14 -32.42
C ALA A 293 9.94 7.33 -31.12
N TYR A 294 9.88 6.34 -30.24
CA TYR A 294 10.61 6.32 -28.98
C TYR A 294 11.92 5.53 -29.11
N ASP A 295 12.97 5.98 -28.42
CA ASP A 295 14.24 5.24 -28.37
C ASP A 295 14.18 4.12 -27.33
N TYR A 296 14.08 2.89 -27.77
CA TYR A 296 14.16 1.70 -26.94
C TYR A 296 15.59 1.16 -26.78
N GLY A 297 16.60 1.86 -27.30
CA GLY A 297 17.99 1.44 -27.17
C GLY A 297 18.36 0.18 -27.96
N MET A 298 17.60 -0.16 -28.98
CA MET A 298 17.79 -1.37 -29.82
C MET A 298 18.17 -1.03 -31.26
N ASN A 299 18.76 0.16 -31.49
CA ASN A 299 19.15 0.61 -32.83
C ASN A 299 20.26 -0.25 -33.41
N GLU A 300 20.32 -0.36 -34.78
CA GLU A 300 21.28 -1.19 -35.50
C GLU A 300 22.73 -0.92 -35.09
N GLY A 301 23.45 -1.96 -34.71
CA GLY A 301 24.88 -2.00 -34.45
C GLY A 301 25.28 -2.10 -32.99
N TYR A 302 24.81 -1.27 -32.10
CA TYR A 302 25.08 -1.33 -30.65
C TYR A 302 23.89 -0.78 -29.88
N GLY A 303 23.23 -1.63 -29.11
CA GLY A 303 22.16 -1.22 -28.22
C GLY A 303 22.65 -0.26 -27.13
N ARG A 304 21.73 0.51 -26.56
CA ARG A 304 21.97 1.33 -25.37
C ARG A 304 22.52 0.43 -24.24
N GLY A 305 23.64 0.84 -23.63
CA GLY A 305 24.26 0.08 -22.54
C GLY A 305 23.46 0.05 -21.24
N PHE A 306 22.45 0.93 -21.11
CA PHE A 306 21.53 1.00 -19.98
C PHE A 306 20.12 0.66 -20.44
N ALA A 307 19.47 -0.31 -19.76
CA ALA A 307 18.06 -0.68 -19.95
C ALA A 307 17.62 -0.80 -21.43
N SER A 308 18.40 -1.54 -22.24
CA SER A 308 18.08 -1.82 -23.64
C SER A 308 16.72 -2.55 -23.74
N GLY A 309 15.88 -2.15 -24.69
CA GLY A 309 14.52 -2.64 -24.86
C GLY A 309 13.47 -1.93 -24.02
N ILE A 310 13.85 -0.99 -23.14
CA ILE A 310 12.95 -0.30 -22.23
C ILE A 310 12.89 1.19 -22.56
N ASN A 311 11.67 1.73 -22.65
CA ASN A 311 11.41 3.17 -22.70
C ASN A 311 10.13 3.46 -21.92
N PRO A 312 10.22 3.95 -20.67
CA PRO A 312 9.04 4.20 -19.84
C PRO A 312 8.06 5.21 -20.45
N ALA A 313 8.53 6.25 -21.16
CA ALA A 313 7.67 7.22 -21.80
C ALA A 313 6.87 6.60 -22.95
N GLY A 314 7.50 5.73 -23.76
CA GLY A 314 6.80 4.94 -24.78
C GLY A 314 5.83 3.93 -24.17
N ALA A 315 6.17 3.30 -23.03
CA ALA A 315 5.30 2.38 -22.32
C ALA A 315 4.03 3.08 -21.82
N LEU A 316 4.12 4.31 -21.29
CA LEU A 316 2.95 5.10 -20.86
C LEU A 316 1.92 5.33 -21.98
N LEU A 317 2.37 5.39 -23.24
CA LEU A 317 1.48 5.56 -24.38
C LEU A 317 0.78 4.25 -24.76
N TYR A 318 1.49 3.13 -24.72
CA TYR A 318 1.05 1.86 -25.31
C TYR A 318 0.58 0.83 -24.30
N ASP A 319 1.13 0.82 -23.10
CA ASP A 319 0.72 -0.09 -22.02
C ASP A 319 -0.43 0.51 -21.22
N LYS A 320 -1.33 -0.35 -20.75
CA LYS A 320 -2.46 0.07 -19.92
C LYS A 320 -2.52 -0.80 -18.68
N GLN A 321 -2.73 -0.16 -17.54
CA GLN A 321 -2.96 -0.84 -16.27
C GLN A 321 -4.09 -0.12 -15.53
N ASN A 322 -5.19 -0.85 -15.33
CA ASN A 322 -6.39 -0.31 -14.71
C ASN A 322 -6.94 -1.26 -13.67
N GLN A 323 -7.37 -0.71 -12.55
CA GLN A 323 -8.05 -1.44 -11.48
C GLN A 323 -9.32 -0.70 -11.08
N LYS A 324 -10.46 -1.39 -11.14
CA LYS A 324 -11.76 -0.89 -10.67
C LYS A 324 -12.17 -1.68 -9.44
N MET A 325 -12.64 -0.97 -8.42
CA MET A 325 -13.09 -1.59 -7.17
C MET A 325 -14.48 -1.10 -6.80
N HIS A 326 -15.32 -2.04 -6.40
CA HIS A 326 -16.59 -1.79 -5.71
C HIS A 326 -16.45 -2.28 -4.28
N HIS A 327 -16.67 -1.42 -3.31
CA HIS A 327 -16.60 -1.77 -1.90
C HIS A 327 -17.88 -1.36 -1.19
N VAL A 328 -18.50 -2.30 -0.50
CA VAL A 328 -19.73 -2.10 0.30
C VAL A 328 -19.43 -2.51 1.74
N THR A 329 -19.81 -1.68 2.69
CA THR A 329 -19.87 -2.02 4.11
C THR A 329 -21.26 -1.76 4.64
N ALA A 330 -21.78 -2.69 5.44
CA ALA A 330 -23.06 -2.56 6.13
C ALA A 330 -22.90 -3.06 7.56
N VAL A 331 -23.21 -2.20 8.53
CA VAL A 331 -23.15 -2.54 9.96
C VAL A 331 -24.49 -2.21 10.57
N GLY A 332 -25.10 -3.18 11.23
CA GLY A 332 -26.31 -3.00 12.02
C GLY A 332 -26.09 -3.39 13.47
N SER A 333 -26.51 -2.58 14.44
CA SER A 333 -26.47 -2.94 15.84
C SER A 333 -27.77 -2.65 16.57
N LEU A 334 -28.07 -3.49 17.55
CA LEU A 334 -29.20 -3.36 18.48
C LEU A 334 -28.68 -3.37 19.90
N GLU A 335 -28.98 -2.32 20.68
CA GLU A 335 -28.72 -2.24 22.12
C GLU A 335 -30.02 -2.46 22.89
N PHE A 336 -30.08 -3.52 23.70
CA PHE A 336 -31.14 -3.84 24.62
C PHE A 336 -30.74 -3.47 26.04
N LYS A 337 -31.44 -2.56 26.68
CA LYS A 337 -31.30 -2.32 28.12
C LYS A 337 -32.11 -3.36 28.88
N LEU A 338 -31.46 -4.43 29.33
CA LEU A 338 -32.09 -5.57 30.01
C LEU A 338 -32.50 -5.20 31.44
N TYR A 339 -31.63 -4.46 32.13
CA TYR A 339 -31.86 -3.96 33.47
C TYR A 339 -31.18 -2.59 33.64
N LYS A 340 -31.26 -1.97 34.83
CA LYS A 340 -30.77 -0.59 35.08
C LYS A 340 -29.36 -0.34 34.52
N ASP A 341 -28.44 -1.25 34.84
CA ASP A 341 -27.01 -1.11 34.58
C ASP A 341 -26.51 -2.25 33.63
N LEU A 342 -27.43 -3.09 33.12
CA LEU A 342 -27.11 -4.26 32.27
C LEU A 342 -27.67 -4.05 30.87
N LYS A 343 -26.81 -4.16 29.85
CA LYS A 343 -27.15 -4.02 28.43
C LYS A 343 -26.64 -5.21 27.64
N LEU A 344 -27.41 -5.61 26.64
CA LEU A 344 -26.98 -6.53 25.59
C LEU A 344 -26.88 -5.77 24.28
N GLU A 345 -25.73 -5.82 23.64
CA GLU A 345 -25.52 -5.28 22.30
C GLU A 345 -25.30 -6.44 21.33
N VAL A 346 -26.03 -6.43 20.24
CA VAL A 346 -25.89 -7.39 19.13
C VAL A 346 -25.52 -6.57 17.88
N THR A 347 -24.38 -6.86 17.29
CA THR A 347 -23.87 -6.20 16.09
C THR A 347 -23.67 -7.22 14.99
N VAL A 348 -24.07 -6.91 13.78
CA VAL A 348 -23.76 -7.67 12.57
C VAL A 348 -23.14 -6.71 11.56
N GLY A 349 -21.96 -7.06 11.06
CA GLY A 349 -21.25 -6.33 10.03
C GLY A 349 -21.00 -7.20 8.81
N ALA A 350 -21.22 -6.65 7.64
CA ALA A 350 -20.89 -7.30 6.37
C ALA A 350 -20.05 -6.38 5.51
N GLN A 351 -19.05 -6.94 4.83
CA GLN A 351 -18.20 -6.24 3.86
C GLN A 351 -18.14 -7.05 2.58
N TYR A 352 -18.18 -6.36 1.46
CA TYR A 352 -17.93 -6.92 0.14
C TYR A 352 -16.98 -6.00 -0.63
N ALA A 353 -15.93 -6.58 -1.20
CA ALA A 353 -15.05 -5.89 -2.14
C ALA A 353 -14.91 -6.70 -3.42
N GLY A 354 -15.26 -6.09 -4.55
CA GLY A 354 -15.05 -6.67 -5.87
C GLY A 354 -14.01 -5.85 -6.63
N VAL A 355 -12.86 -6.45 -6.93
CA VAL A 355 -11.74 -5.81 -7.64
C VAL A 355 -11.61 -6.43 -9.01
N ASN A 356 -11.61 -5.58 -10.06
CA ASN A 356 -11.36 -5.98 -11.44
C ASN A 356 -10.09 -5.29 -11.94
N ALA A 357 -9.04 -6.05 -12.18
CA ALA A 357 -7.78 -5.59 -12.75
C ALA A 357 -7.70 -5.96 -14.23
N SER A 358 -7.15 -5.08 -15.05
CA SER A 358 -6.88 -5.29 -16.46
C SER A 358 -5.55 -4.66 -16.83
N GLU A 359 -4.68 -5.43 -17.48
CA GLU A 359 -3.38 -4.95 -17.97
C GLU A 359 -3.22 -5.30 -19.44
N LEU A 360 -2.72 -4.38 -20.21
CA LEU A 360 -2.30 -4.58 -21.60
C LEU A 360 -0.82 -4.24 -21.69
N THR A 361 -0.01 -5.20 -22.08
CA THR A 361 1.37 -4.97 -22.50
C THR A 361 1.39 -4.96 -24.02
N ASN A 362 1.89 -3.89 -24.62
CA ASN A 362 1.81 -3.65 -26.05
C ASN A 362 2.61 -4.66 -26.89
N LYS A 363 2.23 -4.78 -28.17
CA LYS A 363 2.91 -5.67 -29.13
C LYS A 363 4.05 -5.00 -29.91
N PHE A 364 4.26 -3.70 -29.72
CA PHE A 364 5.20 -2.97 -30.57
C PHE A 364 6.62 -3.00 -30.04
N TYR A 365 6.76 -2.83 -28.73
CA TYR A 365 8.03 -2.63 -28.04
C TYR A 365 8.05 -3.32 -26.66
N GLY A 366 9.25 -3.44 -26.09
CA GLY A 366 9.42 -4.03 -24.76
C GLY A 366 9.41 -5.56 -24.78
N ASP A 367 9.13 -6.14 -23.64
CA ASP A 367 9.20 -7.59 -23.39
C ASP A 367 8.08 -8.41 -24.09
N ALA A 368 7.02 -7.77 -24.53
CA ALA A 368 5.93 -8.38 -25.31
C ALA A 368 5.97 -8.02 -26.79
N ALA A 369 7.09 -7.46 -27.29
CA ALA A 369 7.23 -7.07 -28.70
C ALA A 369 6.92 -8.23 -29.66
N GLY A 370 6.12 -7.95 -30.70
CA GLY A 370 5.65 -8.93 -31.69
C GLY A 370 4.47 -9.79 -31.22
N ILE A 371 4.13 -9.79 -29.94
CA ILE A 371 3.11 -10.65 -29.32
C ILE A 371 1.97 -9.82 -28.72
N GLY A 372 2.31 -8.93 -27.78
CA GLY A 372 1.34 -8.27 -26.90
C GLY A 372 0.65 -9.25 -25.94
N ARG A 373 0.25 -8.76 -24.77
CA ARG A 373 -0.37 -9.56 -23.72
C ARG A 373 -1.53 -8.81 -23.09
N ILE A 374 -2.57 -9.55 -22.72
CA ILE A 374 -3.69 -9.05 -21.92
C ILE A 374 -3.79 -9.91 -20.67
N TYR A 375 -3.58 -9.30 -19.51
CA TYR A 375 -3.87 -9.89 -18.21
C TYR A 375 -5.17 -9.32 -17.66
N LYS A 376 -6.02 -10.18 -17.09
CA LYS A 376 -7.20 -9.77 -16.32
C LYS A 376 -7.28 -10.59 -15.06
N ALA A 377 -7.71 -9.93 -13.99
CA ALA A 377 -8.02 -10.59 -12.73
C ALA A 377 -9.31 -10.03 -12.14
N GLN A 378 -10.10 -10.92 -11.58
CA GLN A 378 -11.23 -10.58 -10.73
C GLN A 378 -11.01 -11.19 -9.36
N GLN A 379 -11.05 -10.35 -8.34
CA GLN A 379 -10.99 -10.76 -6.95
C GLN A 379 -12.26 -10.31 -6.24
N ASN A 380 -12.93 -11.22 -5.55
CA ASN A 380 -14.05 -10.91 -4.68
C ASN A 380 -13.68 -11.30 -3.25
N PHE A 381 -13.97 -10.39 -2.33
CA PHE A 381 -13.80 -10.61 -0.91
C PHE A 381 -15.13 -10.37 -0.20
N PHE A 382 -15.52 -11.26 0.67
CA PHE A 382 -16.69 -11.12 1.53
C PHE A 382 -16.31 -11.44 2.97
N LEU A 383 -16.73 -10.58 3.90
CA LEU A 383 -16.57 -10.78 5.33
C LEU A 383 -17.91 -10.57 6.02
N LEU A 384 -18.25 -11.48 6.91
CA LEU A 384 -19.41 -11.38 7.81
C LEU A 384 -18.91 -11.50 9.24
N GLU A 385 -19.22 -10.50 10.06
CA GLU A 385 -18.92 -10.48 11.49
C GLU A 385 -20.23 -10.41 12.28
N SER A 386 -20.36 -11.23 13.31
CA SER A 386 -21.45 -11.18 14.28
C SER A 386 -20.88 -11.11 15.69
N LYS A 387 -21.36 -10.15 16.48
CA LYS A 387 -20.86 -9.87 17.83
C LYS A 387 -22.02 -9.69 18.81
N GLN A 388 -21.94 -10.36 19.95
CA GLN A 388 -22.89 -10.24 21.05
C GLN A 388 -22.11 -9.85 22.30
N LEU A 389 -22.42 -8.68 22.89
CA LEU A 389 -21.73 -8.13 24.05
C LEU A 389 -22.70 -7.86 25.18
N LEU A 390 -22.53 -8.53 26.30
CA LEU A 390 -23.22 -8.25 27.55
C LEU A 390 -22.37 -7.27 28.37
N LYS A 391 -22.89 -6.08 28.64
CA LYS A 391 -22.20 -4.97 29.31
C LYS A 391 -22.89 -4.63 30.62
N TYR A 392 -22.13 -4.59 31.72
CA TYR A 392 -22.59 -4.15 33.02
C TYR A 392 -21.70 -3.00 33.50
N ASN A 393 -22.30 -1.85 33.78
CA ASN A 393 -21.60 -0.67 34.28
C ASN A 393 -22.28 -0.17 35.53
N LYS A 394 -21.52 -0.02 36.64
CA LYS A 394 -22.02 0.36 37.94
C LYS A 394 -21.11 1.33 38.67
N ILE A 395 -21.68 2.42 39.17
CA ILE A 395 -21.01 3.37 40.06
C ILE A 395 -21.64 3.24 41.45
N LEU A 396 -20.82 2.98 42.48
CA LEU A 396 -21.19 2.79 43.87
C LEU A 396 -20.29 3.67 44.77
N GLY A 397 -20.70 4.92 44.98
CA GLY A 397 -19.83 5.90 45.66
C GLY A 397 -18.53 6.09 44.88
N ASP A 398 -17.40 5.83 45.54
CA ASP A 398 -16.06 5.98 44.95
C ASP A 398 -15.64 4.77 44.05
N HIS A 399 -16.52 3.79 43.90
CA HIS A 399 -16.24 2.57 43.17
C HIS A 399 -16.92 2.57 41.79
N THR A 400 -16.17 2.42 40.71
CA THR A 400 -16.68 2.21 39.36
C THR A 400 -16.32 0.80 38.89
N ILE A 401 -17.32 0.06 38.46
CA ILE A 401 -17.18 -1.33 38.00
C ILE A 401 -17.73 -1.42 36.59
N ASP A 402 -16.91 -1.88 35.65
CA ASP A 402 -17.28 -2.17 34.27
C ASP A 402 -16.97 -3.64 33.96
N LEU A 403 -18.00 -4.40 33.60
CA LEU A 403 -17.88 -5.80 33.19
C LEU A 403 -18.40 -5.96 31.77
N LEU A 404 -17.70 -6.76 30.98
CA LEU A 404 -18.08 -7.12 29.63
C LEU A 404 -17.86 -8.61 29.44
N ALA A 405 -18.82 -9.30 28.83
CA ALA A 405 -18.67 -10.66 28.33
C ALA A 405 -19.25 -10.72 26.91
N GLY A 406 -18.60 -11.45 26.02
CA GLY A 406 -19.04 -11.46 24.63
C GLY A 406 -18.67 -12.71 23.87
N HIS A 407 -19.34 -12.84 22.74
CA HIS A 407 -19.07 -13.83 21.70
C HIS A 407 -18.94 -13.09 20.36
N GLU A 408 -18.01 -13.49 19.52
CA GLU A 408 -17.76 -12.93 18.20
C GLU A 408 -17.47 -14.05 17.21
N THR A 409 -18.09 -13.98 16.05
CA THR A 409 -17.81 -14.88 14.92
C THR A 409 -17.48 -14.05 13.70
N ILE A 410 -16.39 -14.40 13.01
CA ILE A 410 -15.96 -13.79 11.75
C ILE A 410 -15.85 -14.90 10.71
N LEU A 411 -16.50 -14.70 9.57
CA LEU A 411 -16.41 -15.56 8.39
C LEU A 411 -15.89 -14.72 7.23
N SER A 412 -14.86 -15.16 6.56
CA SER A 412 -14.34 -14.49 5.37
C SER A 412 -14.14 -15.47 4.22
N THR A 413 -14.47 -15.00 3.02
CA THR A 413 -14.28 -15.73 1.77
C THR A 413 -13.57 -14.82 0.77
N SER A 414 -12.49 -15.30 0.20
CA SER A 414 -11.77 -14.63 -0.89
C SER A 414 -11.72 -15.54 -2.09
N SER A 415 -12.18 -15.06 -3.25
CA SER A 415 -12.10 -15.79 -4.52
C SER A 415 -11.32 -14.97 -5.54
N VAL A 416 -10.45 -15.65 -6.29
CA VAL A 416 -9.64 -15.06 -7.35
C VAL A 416 -9.86 -15.87 -8.63
N MET A 417 -10.07 -15.16 -9.74
CA MET A 417 -9.99 -15.68 -11.08
C MET A 417 -9.07 -14.76 -11.88
N ALA A 418 -8.01 -15.30 -12.46
CA ALA A 418 -7.03 -14.53 -13.20
C ALA A 418 -6.51 -15.32 -14.41
N GLY A 419 -6.05 -14.58 -15.42
CA GLY A 419 -5.44 -15.21 -16.58
C GLY A 419 -4.79 -14.23 -17.53
N GLN A 420 -3.98 -14.78 -18.43
CA GLN A 420 -3.26 -14.03 -19.44
C GLN A 420 -3.51 -14.65 -20.81
N MET A 421 -3.80 -13.78 -21.77
CA MET A 421 -3.85 -14.12 -23.20
C MET A 421 -2.75 -13.36 -23.94
N ASN A 422 -2.18 -14.02 -24.94
CA ASN A 422 -1.07 -13.53 -25.75
C ASN A 422 -1.48 -13.41 -27.23
N ARG A 423 -0.67 -12.73 -28.02
CA ARG A 423 -0.87 -12.47 -29.46
C ARG A 423 -2.13 -11.67 -29.74
N ILE A 424 -2.08 -10.41 -29.31
CA ILE A 424 -3.18 -9.46 -29.48
C ILE A 424 -3.31 -8.98 -30.93
N SER A 425 -4.54 -8.82 -31.40
CA SER A 425 -4.86 -8.25 -32.72
C SER A 425 -4.90 -6.71 -32.65
N ASP A 426 -5.82 -6.15 -31.88
CA ASP A 426 -5.96 -4.71 -31.68
C ASP A 426 -5.07 -4.25 -30.51
N PRO A 427 -4.14 -3.29 -30.75
CA PRO A 427 -3.25 -2.78 -29.69
C PRO A 427 -3.97 -2.01 -28.57
N ASN A 428 -5.24 -1.68 -28.73
CA ASN A 428 -6.03 -0.93 -27.74
C ASN A 428 -7.07 -1.78 -27.01
N GLY A 429 -7.35 -3.00 -27.51
CA GLY A 429 -8.38 -3.86 -26.97
C GLY A 429 -7.96 -4.56 -25.68
N LEU A 430 -8.68 -4.34 -24.58
CA LEU A 430 -8.41 -4.91 -23.25
C LEU A 430 -9.12 -6.26 -23.00
N GLU A 431 -9.93 -6.75 -23.95
CA GLU A 431 -10.68 -7.98 -23.75
C GLU A 431 -9.90 -9.21 -24.25
N TRP A 432 -10.02 -10.34 -23.54
CA TRP A 432 -9.36 -11.60 -23.92
C TRP A 432 -9.72 -12.07 -25.34
N GLY A 433 -10.94 -11.74 -25.82
CA GLY A 433 -11.34 -12.02 -27.20
C GLY A 433 -10.51 -11.30 -28.27
N ASN A 434 -9.68 -10.33 -27.89
CA ASN A 434 -8.72 -9.67 -28.77
C ASN A 434 -7.41 -10.46 -28.96
N ALA A 435 -7.20 -11.58 -28.24
CA ALA A 435 -5.97 -12.36 -28.27
C ALA A 435 -6.26 -13.82 -28.67
N VAL A 436 -5.29 -14.48 -29.33
CA VAL A 436 -5.50 -15.79 -29.92
C VAL A 436 -4.73 -16.93 -29.26
N GLN A 437 -3.87 -16.63 -28.30
CA GLN A 437 -3.06 -17.63 -27.61
C GLN A 437 -3.24 -17.53 -26.11
N MET A 438 -3.69 -18.60 -25.48
CA MET A 438 -3.75 -18.70 -24.03
C MET A 438 -2.33 -18.74 -23.44
N GLY A 439 -2.06 -17.90 -22.44
CA GLY A 439 -0.86 -17.94 -21.61
C GLY A 439 -1.08 -18.85 -20.40
N TYR A 440 -1.94 -18.42 -19.50
CA TYR A 440 -2.38 -19.22 -18.35
C TYR A 440 -3.74 -18.73 -17.85
N MET A 441 -4.41 -19.59 -17.11
CA MET A 441 -5.61 -19.27 -16.34
C MET A 441 -5.51 -19.93 -14.96
N THR A 442 -6.00 -19.26 -13.95
CA THR A 442 -6.07 -19.78 -12.58
C THR A 442 -7.31 -19.29 -11.87
N SER A 443 -7.83 -20.10 -10.95
CA SER A 443 -8.86 -19.67 -10.03
C SER A 443 -8.76 -20.45 -8.73
N TYR A 444 -9.05 -19.81 -7.62
CA TYR A 444 -9.13 -20.44 -6.31
C TYR A 444 -10.05 -19.66 -5.39
N THR A 445 -10.55 -20.34 -4.36
CA THR A 445 -11.32 -19.75 -3.27
C THR A 445 -10.68 -20.15 -1.96
N SER A 446 -10.53 -19.19 -1.05
CA SER A 446 -10.04 -19.39 0.31
C SER A 446 -11.12 -18.94 1.28
N GLU A 447 -11.39 -19.75 2.31
CA GLU A 447 -12.38 -19.49 3.34
C GLU A 447 -11.71 -19.54 4.70
N GLN A 448 -12.05 -18.61 5.57
CA GLN A 448 -11.54 -18.55 6.94
C GLN A 448 -12.67 -18.27 7.92
N ALA A 449 -12.60 -18.89 9.08
CA ALA A 449 -13.53 -18.68 10.18
C ALA A 449 -12.74 -18.44 11.48
N LEU A 450 -13.22 -17.48 12.26
CA LEU A 450 -12.75 -17.21 13.60
C LEU A 450 -13.96 -17.18 14.55
N ASP A 451 -13.91 -17.96 15.63
CA ASP A 451 -14.91 -17.96 16.68
C ASP A 451 -14.26 -17.61 18.02
N SER A 452 -14.87 -16.71 18.79
CA SER A 452 -14.18 -16.06 19.89
C SER A 452 -15.12 -15.81 21.09
N TYR A 453 -14.62 -16.10 22.28
CA TYR A 453 -15.26 -15.73 23.54
C TYR A 453 -14.36 -14.74 24.28
N LEU A 454 -14.93 -13.66 24.79
CA LEU A 454 -14.17 -12.61 25.44
C LEU A 454 -14.83 -12.14 26.75
N ALA A 455 -14.01 -11.74 27.70
CA ALA A 455 -14.44 -11.15 28.95
C ALA A 455 -13.47 -10.04 29.38
N GLN A 456 -14.01 -8.96 29.95
CA GLN A 456 -13.26 -7.88 30.57
C GLN A 456 -13.86 -7.51 31.91
N ALA A 457 -13.01 -7.23 32.88
CA ALA A 457 -13.38 -6.60 34.13
C ALA A 457 -12.48 -5.38 34.36
N SER A 458 -13.09 -4.22 34.56
CA SER A 458 -12.41 -2.98 34.92
C SER A 458 -12.98 -2.45 36.22
N TYR A 459 -12.11 -2.05 37.13
CA TYR A 459 -12.45 -1.47 38.40
C TYR A 459 -11.63 -0.22 38.68
N TRP A 460 -12.30 0.85 39.09
CA TRP A 460 -11.68 2.10 39.52
C TRP A 460 -12.12 2.46 40.93
N TYR A 461 -11.17 2.86 41.75
CA TYR A 461 -11.41 3.40 43.07
C TYR A 461 -11.08 4.88 43.09
N ASP A 462 -12.07 5.70 43.50
CA ASP A 462 -12.00 7.14 43.68
C ASP A 462 -11.43 7.91 42.47
N ASP A 463 -11.69 7.38 41.27
CA ASP A 463 -11.10 7.85 40.00
C ASP A 463 -9.55 8.04 40.03
N ARG A 464 -8.88 7.34 40.97
CA ARG A 464 -7.42 7.39 41.17
C ARG A 464 -6.71 6.12 40.78
N TYR A 465 -7.22 4.99 41.24
CA TYR A 465 -6.59 3.67 41.03
C TYR A 465 -7.45 2.80 40.14
N GLY A 466 -6.92 2.38 39.01
CA GLY A 466 -7.61 1.52 38.03
C GLY A 466 -6.90 0.19 37.87
N ILE A 467 -7.67 -0.88 37.76
CA ILE A 467 -7.23 -2.19 37.32
C ILE A 467 -8.17 -2.70 36.24
N THR A 468 -7.62 -3.23 35.15
CA THR A 468 -8.37 -3.86 34.06
C THR A 468 -7.78 -5.24 33.78
N ALA A 469 -8.60 -6.26 33.68
CA ALA A 469 -8.21 -7.61 33.28
C ALA A 469 -9.06 -8.05 32.10
N ASN A 470 -8.43 -8.61 31.08
CA ASN A 470 -9.07 -9.15 29.89
C ASN A 470 -8.71 -10.63 29.73
N TYR A 471 -9.66 -11.40 29.21
CA TYR A 471 -9.46 -12.76 28.76
C TYR A 471 -10.18 -12.96 27.43
N ARG A 472 -9.51 -13.67 26.51
CA ARG A 472 -10.10 -14.03 25.22
C ARG A 472 -9.64 -15.44 24.82
N ALA A 473 -10.57 -16.23 24.31
CA ALA A 473 -10.32 -17.51 23.69
C ALA A 473 -10.77 -17.44 22.23
N ASP A 474 -9.85 -17.66 21.30
CA ASP A 474 -10.07 -17.60 19.85
C ASP A 474 -9.86 -18.99 19.23
N ALA A 475 -10.81 -19.46 18.40
CA ALA A 475 -10.67 -20.66 17.59
C ALA A 475 -10.58 -20.28 16.10
N SER A 476 -9.50 -20.70 15.45
CA SER A 476 -9.24 -20.41 14.03
C SER A 476 -9.33 -21.64 13.16
N SER A 477 -9.97 -21.50 11.99
CA SER A 477 -9.97 -22.53 10.95
C SER A 477 -8.61 -22.76 10.29
N ASN A 478 -7.64 -21.85 10.49
CA ASN A 478 -6.29 -21.97 9.93
C ASN A 478 -5.47 -23.10 10.58
N PHE A 479 -5.97 -23.69 11.68
CA PHE A 479 -5.28 -24.73 12.43
C PHE A 479 -6.07 -26.04 12.45
N ALA A 480 -5.36 -27.16 12.56
CA ALA A 480 -5.95 -28.49 12.65
C ALA A 480 -6.81 -28.67 13.90
N GLU A 481 -7.70 -29.64 13.89
CA GLU A 481 -8.49 -30.03 15.05
C GLU A 481 -7.57 -30.35 16.24
N GLY A 482 -7.87 -29.79 17.41
CA GLY A 482 -7.02 -29.89 18.60
C GLY A 482 -6.03 -28.73 18.79
N HIS A 483 -5.73 -27.96 17.75
CA HIS A 483 -4.81 -26.80 17.79
C HIS A 483 -5.51 -25.46 17.49
N ARG A 484 -6.83 -25.46 17.26
CA ARG A 484 -7.63 -24.28 16.87
C ARG A 484 -7.71 -23.22 17.95
N TRP A 485 -7.79 -23.64 19.22
CA TRP A 485 -8.03 -22.73 20.34
C TRP A 485 -6.75 -22.10 20.86
N GLY A 486 -6.69 -20.76 20.82
CA GLY A 486 -5.70 -19.94 21.49
C GLY A 486 -6.32 -19.22 22.69
N HIS A 487 -5.60 -19.14 23.82
CA HIS A 487 -6.03 -18.47 25.03
C HIS A 487 -5.12 -17.28 25.31
N PHE A 488 -5.70 -16.10 25.42
CA PHE A 488 -5.00 -14.84 25.55
C PHE A 488 -5.54 -14.05 26.73
N GLY A 489 -4.68 -13.28 27.37
CA GLY A 489 -5.10 -12.46 28.50
C GLY A 489 -4.21 -11.25 28.71
N SER A 490 -4.74 -10.25 29.37
CA SER A 490 -3.98 -9.06 29.74
C SER A 490 -4.44 -8.47 31.07
N VAL A 491 -3.52 -7.76 31.73
CA VAL A 491 -3.78 -6.98 32.94
C VAL A 491 -3.18 -5.59 32.76
N GLY A 492 -3.95 -4.56 33.10
CA GLY A 492 -3.52 -3.18 33.11
C GLY A 492 -3.74 -2.55 34.49
N LEU A 493 -2.80 -1.72 34.90
CA LEU A 493 -2.85 -0.90 36.10
C LEU A 493 -2.74 0.57 35.69
N ALA A 494 -3.54 1.41 36.32
CA ALA A 494 -3.50 2.85 36.09
C ALA A 494 -3.58 3.61 37.42
N TRP A 495 -2.74 4.64 37.52
CA TRP A 495 -2.75 5.54 38.65
C TRP A 495 -2.81 6.99 38.15
N LYS A 496 -3.92 7.68 38.45
CA LYS A 496 -4.09 9.09 38.18
C LYS A 496 -3.47 9.90 39.35
N PHE A 497 -2.16 10.08 39.31
CA PHE A 497 -1.42 10.70 40.39
C PHE A 497 -1.78 12.19 40.61
N THR A 498 -2.30 12.86 39.58
CA THR A 498 -2.78 14.25 39.73
C THR A 498 -4.04 14.38 40.61
N ASN A 499 -4.78 13.28 40.82
CA ASN A 499 -5.95 13.25 41.70
C ASN A 499 -5.58 13.01 43.17
N GLU A 500 -4.28 12.91 43.51
CA GLU A 500 -3.79 12.78 44.87
C GLU A 500 -3.68 14.12 45.57
N SER A 501 -3.95 14.13 46.87
CA SER A 501 -3.91 15.37 47.69
C SER A 501 -2.53 16.05 47.70
N PHE A 502 -1.44 15.27 47.58
CA PHE A 502 -0.09 15.87 47.52
C PHE A 502 0.19 16.60 46.19
N MET A 503 -0.63 16.41 45.17
CA MET A 503 -0.53 17.10 43.87
C MET A 503 -1.34 18.39 43.79
N GLU A 504 -2.22 18.67 44.75
CA GLU A 504 -3.03 19.91 44.81
C GLU A 504 -2.22 21.19 44.59
N PRO A 505 -1.01 21.36 45.20
CA PRO A 505 -0.22 22.60 45.03
C PRO A 505 0.23 22.84 43.57
N VAL A 506 0.40 21.80 42.79
CA VAL A 506 0.84 21.88 41.39
C VAL A 506 -0.30 21.68 40.37
N GLY A 507 -1.54 21.42 40.82
CA GLY A 507 -2.70 21.17 39.97
C GLY A 507 -3.09 22.30 39.02
N SER A 508 -2.63 23.55 39.29
CA SER A 508 -2.79 24.68 38.38
C SER A 508 -1.86 24.61 37.16
N VAL A 509 -0.79 23.82 37.24
CA VAL A 509 0.24 23.67 36.19
C VAL A 509 0.17 22.28 35.55
N LEU A 510 0.12 21.22 36.36
CA LEU A 510 0.10 19.84 35.94
C LEU A 510 -1.30 19.27 36.07
N LYS A 511 -1.86 18.79 34.95
CA LYS A 511 -3.21 18.22 34.87
C LYS A 511 -3.16 16.84 34.22
N ASP A 512 -4.22 16.08 34.48
CA ASP A 512 -4.47 14.79 33.80
C ASP A 512 -3.30 13.79 33.87
N GLY A 513 -2.50 13.90 34.96
CA GLY A 513 -1.32 13.07 35.19
C GLY A 513 -1.71 11.63 35.52
N LYS A 514 -1.24 10.67 34.69
CA LYS A 514 -1.54 9.26 34.82
C LYS A 514 -0.30 8.42 34.54
N LEU A 515 -0.01 7.49 35.41
CA LEU A 515 0.97 6.43 35.22
C LEU A 515 0.20 5.15 34.85
N ARG A 516 0.65 4.43 33.84
CA ARG A 516 0.04 3.15 33.40
C ARG A 516 1.09 2.06 33.26
N PHE A 517 0.66 0.86 33.56
CA PHE A 517 1.39 -0.36 33.29
C PHE A 517 0.43 -1.36 32.64
N SER A 518 0.85 -2.02 31.59
CA SER A 518 0.12 -3.15 31.05
C SER A 518 1.03 -4.33 30.72
N TRP A 519 0.49 -5.52 30.88
CA TRP A 519 1.04 -6.77 30.40
C TRP A 519 -0.05 -7.57 29.71
N GLY A 520 0.28 -8.19 28.60
CA GLY A 520 -0.64 -9.08 27.91
C GLY A 520 0.05 -10.07 27.00
N MET A 521 -0.67 -11.15 26.73
CA MET A 521 -0.32 -12.14 25.74
C MET A 521 -1.35 -12.10 24.61
N LEU A 522 -0.90 -11.90 23.38
CA LEU A 522 -1.70 -11.80 22.18
C LEU A 522 -1.32 -12.91 21.20
N GLY A 523 -2.27 -13.40 20.42
CA GLY A 523 -2.06 -14.38 19.36
C GLY A 523 -1.89 -13.76 17.99
N ASN A 524 -1.39 -14.53 17.03
CA ASN A 524 -1.43 -14.21 15.61
C ASN A 524 -1.71 -15.50 14.83
N GLN A 525 -2.67 -15.44 13.88
CA GLN A 525 -3.08 -16.55 13.02
C GLN A 525 -2.80 -16.30 11.54
N GLU A 526 -2.29 -15.14 11.17
CA GLU A 526 -2.15 -14.70 9.77
C GLU A 526 -0.93 -15.34 9.09
N VAL A 527 -1.01 -16.65 8.89
CA VAL A 527 0.05 -17.47 8.30
C VAL A 527 -0.34 -18.13 6.98
N GLY A 528 -1.56 -17.89 6.52
CA GLY A 528 -2.18 -18.55 5.37
C GLY A 528 -3.18 -19.63 5.78
N SER A 529 -4.12 -19.92 4.89
CA SER A 529 -5.12 -20.98 5.08
C SER A 529 -4.56 -22.35 4.69
N ASP A 530 -5.13 -23.40 5.26
CA ASP A 530 -4.94 -24.81 4.88
C ASP A 530 -3.50 -25.35 5.01
N LEU A 531 -2.59 -24.66 5.72
CA LEU A 531 -1.19 -25.07 5.87
C LEU A 531 -1.01 -26.33 6.72
N TYR A 532 -2.05 -26.84 7.36
CA TYR A 532 -2.02 -28.11 8.08
C TYR A 532 -2.35 -29.32 7.19
N HIS A 533 -2.79 -29.09 5.93
CA HIS A 533 -3.04 -30.14 4.94
C HIS A 533 -1.87 -30.29 3.96
N ASP A 534 -1.64 -31.52 3.47
CA ASP A 534 -0.76 -31.76 2.33
C ASP A 534 -1.40 -31.18 1.07
N MET A 535 -0.64 -30.39 0.31
CA MET A 535 -1.08 -29.72 -0.90
C MET A 535 -0.40 -30.30 -2.13
N TYR A 536 -1.14 -30.45 -3.21
CA TYR A 536 -0.66 -31.00 -4.47
C TYR A 536 -1.01 -30.06 -5.64
N ASN A 537 -0.07 -29.86 -6.54
CA ASN A 537 -0.36 -29.28 -7.85
C ASN A 537 -0.90 -30.38 -8.78
N ILE A 538 -1.90 -30.02 -9.57
CA ILE A 538 -2.42 -30.90 -10.61
C ILE A 538 -1.66 -30.58 -11.89
N GLU A 539 -1.03 -31.60 -12.48
CA GLU A 539 -0.31 -31.48 -13.73
C GLU A 539 -0.78 -32.51 -14.75
N TYR A 540 -0.64 -32.19 -16.04
CA TYR A 540 -0.96 -33.08 -17.13
C TYR A 540 0.35 -33.58 -17.75
N VAL A 541 0.71 -34.83 -17.44
CA VAL A 541 1.97 -35.45 -17.87
C VAL A 541 1.64 -36.74 -18.66
N ASP A 542 2.20 -36.92 -19.84
CA ASP A 542 2.06 -38.08 -20.69
C ASP A 542 0.60 -38.53 -20.94
N GLY A 543 -0.29 -37.56 -21.14
CA GLY A 543 -1.70 -37.83 -21.42
C GLY A 543 -2.55 -38.21 -20.21
N LYS A 544 -2.03 -38.04 -18.98
CA LYS A 544 -2.71 -38.36 -17.73
C LYS A 544 -2.62 -37.19 -16.74
N ILE A 545 -3.64 -37.07 -15.88
CA ILE A 545 -3.60 -36.16 -14.74
C ILE A 545 -2.69 -36.78 -13.69
N GLY A 546 -1.67 -36.01 -13.28
CA GLY A 546 -0.76 -36.33 -12.19
C GLY A 546 -0.90 -35.33 -11.05
N TYR A 547 -0.53 -35.75 -9.83
CA TYR A 547 -0.47 -34.89 -8.66
C TYR A 547 0.98 -34.79 -8.22
N ILE A 548 1.53 -33.57 -8.27
CA ILE A 548 2.88 -33.28 -7.80
C ILE A 548 2.79 -32.61 -6.44
N TRP A 549 3.54 -33.13 -5.50
CA TRP A 549 3.56 -32.58 -4.16
C TRP A 549 4.05 -31.13 -4.18
N HIS A 550 3.26 -30.24 -3.64
CA HIS A 550 3.57 -28.82 -3.54
C HIS A 550 4.04 -28.41 -2.15
N TYR A 551 3.32 -28.88 -1.12
CA TYR A 551 3.54 -28.47 0.23
C TYR A 551 3.16 -29.60 1.21
N LYS A 552 4.03 -29.86 2.21
CA LYS A 552 3.74 -30.80 3.30
C LYS A 552 3.01 -30.10 4.42
N GLY A 553 1.80 -30.54 4.71
CA GLY A 553 1.03 -30.04 5.84
C GLY A 553 1.68 -30.29 7.18
N ASN A 554 1.39 -29.41 8.14
CA ASN A 554 1.83 -29.56 9.51
C ASN A 554 0.62 -29.50 10.45
N ASN A 555 0.18 -30.67 10.95
CA ASN A 555 -0.95 -30.78 11.85
C ASN A 555 -0.70 -30.17 13.25
N ASP A 556 0.57 -29.96 13.62
CA ASP A 556 0.95 -29.36 14.91
C ASP A 556 1.00 -27.82 14.82
N LEU A 557 0.62 -27.23 13.66
CA LEU A 557 0.60 -25.79 13.46
C LEU A 557 -0.40 -25.15 14.45
N THR A 558 0.06 -24.14 15.19
CA THR A 558 -0.74 -23.44 16.19
C THR A 558 -0.40 -21.94 16.21
N TRP A 559 -1.00 -21.22 17.11
CA TRP A 559 -0.90 -19.78 17.29
C TRP A 559 0.54 -19.30 17.53
N GLU A 560 1.00 -18.31 16.76
CA GLU A 560 2.13 -17.47 17.17
C GLU A 560 1.69 -16.59 18.34
N ARG A 561 2.49 -16.47 19.40
CA ARG A 561 2.16 -15.75 20.63
C ARG A 561 3.13 -14.61 20.88
N THR A 562 2.60 -13.45 21.23
CA THR A 562 3.42 -12.27 21.58
C THR A 562 3.11 -11.84 23.01
N SER A 563 4.13 -11.84 23.86
CA SER A 563 4.06 -11.19 25.19
C SER A 563 4.49 -9.74 25.06
N HIS A 564 3.66 -8.84 25.56
CA HIS A 564 3.84 -7.39 25.48
C HIS A 564 3.76 -6.77 26.87
N TYR A 565 4.80 -6.02 27.24
CA TYR A 565 4.87 -5.19 28.44
C TYR A 565 4.91 -3.74 27.99
N ASP A 566 4.16 -2.88 28.66
CA ASP A 566 4.09 -1.45 28.39
C ASP A 566 4.06 -0.66 29.69
N VAL A 567 4.83 0.42 29.76
CA VAL A 567 4.83 1.39 30.87
C VAL A 567 4.72 2.77 30.25
N GLY A 568 3.67 3.51 30.60
CA GLY A 568 3.42 4.83 30.07
C GLY A 568 3.16 5.87 31.14
N VAL A 569 3.55 7.11 30.86
CA VAL A 569 3.18 8.28 31.65
C VAL A 569 2.56 9.33 30.73
N GLU A 570 1.42 9.84 31.15
CA GLU A 570 0.66 10.88 30.45
C GLU A 570 0.46 12.06 31.42
N PHE A 571 0.58 13.29 30.94
CA PHE A 571 0.23 14.49 31.71
C PHE A 571 0.11 15.71 30.80
N SER A 572 -0.71 16.67 31.25
CA SER A 572 -0.88 17.95 30.55
C SER A 572 -0.24 19.09 31.36
N ILE A 573 0.56 19.91 30.71
CA ILE A 573 1.12 21.13 31.29
C ILE A 573 0.23 22.31 30.88
N LYS A 574 -0.63 22.75 31.83
CA LYS A 574 -1.66 23.78 31.61
C LYS A 574 -2.52 23.41 30.38
N LYS A 575 -2.61 24.31 29.40
CA LYS A 575 -3.31 24.14 28.12
C LYS A 575 -2.36 24.15 26.91
N TYR A 576 -1.06 24.06 27.15
CA TYR A 576 -0.05 24.34 26.15
C TYR A 576 0.64 23.08 25.64
N LEU A 577 0.73 22.03 26.46
CA LEU A 577 1.52 20.86 26.14
C LEU A 577 0.91 19.61 26.78
N ASP A 578 0.57 18.66 25.96
CA ASP A 578 0.23 17.29 26.36
C ASP A 578 1.44 16.40 26.09
N VAL A 579 1.84 15.62 27.07
CA VAL A 579 3.02 14.74 27.02
C VAL A 579 2.54 13.31 27.23
N GLU A 580 2.92 12.42 26.33
CA GLU A 580 2.75 10.97 26.44
C GLU A 580 4.12 10.32 26.17
N LEU A 581 4.59 9.53 27.12
CA LEU A 581 5.84 8.78 27.02
C LEU A 581 5.56 7.33 27.31
N ASP A 582 5.90 6.46 26.36
CA ASP A 582 5.72 5.02 26.45
C ASP A 582 7.04 4.27 26.27
N TYR A 583 7.26 3.30 27.14
CA TYR A 583 8.28 2.28 27.00
C TYR A 583 7.62 0.92 26.85
N PHE A 584 7.93 0.21 25.79
CA PHE A 584 7.38 -1.13 25.56
C PHE A 584 8.46 -2.17 25.30
N TYR A 585 8.15 -3.42 25.68
CA TYR A 585 8.97 -4.58 25.39
C TYR A 585 8.09 -5.73 24.87
N LYS A 586 8.40 -6.22 23.65
CA LYS A 586 7.66 -7.30 22.99
C LYS A 586 8.56 -8.51 22.75
N THR A 587 8.05 -9.70 23.05
CA THR A 587 8.70 -10.97 22.71
C THR A 587 7.70 -11.87 22.02
N THR A 588 8.04 -12.36 20.82
CA THR A 588 7.20 -13.30 20.07
C THR A 588 7.76 -14.71 20.20
N PHE A 589 6.87 -15.66 20.50
CA PHE A 589 7.14 -17.08 20.67
C PHE A 589 6.39 -17.87 19.62
N ASP A 590 6.85 -19.09 19.36
CA ASP A 590 6.23 -20.02 18.41
C ASP A 590 6.08 -19.41 17.01
N CYS A 591 7.11 -18.65 16.58
CA CYS A 591 7.13 -17.99 15.28
C CYS A 591 6.98 -19.01 14.15
N LEU A 592 6.03 -18.75 13.27
CA LEU A 592 5.73 -19.62 12.14
C LEU A 592 6.66 -19.29 10.97
N MET A 593 7.42 -20.29 10.50
CA MET A 593 8.41 -20.13 9.44
C MET A 593 8.34 -21.28 8.45
N PRO A 594 8.51 -21.01 7.13
CA PRO A 594 8.68 -22.08 6.15
C PRO A 594 9.97 -22.84 6.45
N LYS A 595 9.86 -24.17 6.57
CA LYS A 595 11.03 -25.05 6.70
C LYS A 595 11.27 -25.71 5.35
N PHE A 596 12.41 -25.40 4.74
CA PHE A 596 12.85 -26.10 3.54
C PHE A 596 13.32 -27.50 3.89
N THR A 597 12.69 -28.50 3.27
CA THR A 597 13.10 -29.90 3.39
C THR A 597 13.98 -30.30 2.20
N PRO A 598 15.02 -31.15 2.41
CA PRO A 598 15.80 -31.65 1.30
C PRO A 598 14.90 -32.45 0.33
N PRO A 599 15.16 -32.38 -1.00
CA PRO A 599 14.37 -33.15 -1.98
C PRO A 599 14.35 -34.68 -1.72
N SER A 600 15.33 -35.21 -0.98
CA SER A 600 15.38 -36.62 -0.58
C SER A 600 14.34 -37.04 0.46
N LEU A 601 13.63 -36.10 1.06
CA LEU A 601 12.55 -36.38 2.02
C LEU A 601 11.15 -36.24 1.41
N GLY A 602 11.06 -36.08 0.11
CA GLY A 602 9.81 -35.96 -0.66
C GLY A 602 9.47 -34.54 -1.03
#